data_0cc5c7adf2fb06569ae4f27a403a656d
#
_entry.id   0cc5c7adf2fb06569ae4f27a403a656d
#
_cell.length_a   1.000
_cell.length_b   1.000
_cell.length_c   1.000
_cell.angle_alpha   90.00
_cell.angle_beta   90.00
_cell.angle_gamma   90.00
#
_symmetry.space_group_name_H-M   'P 1'
#
loop_
_entity.id
_entity.type
_entity.pdbx_description
1 polymer ?
#
loop_
_entity_poly.entity_id
_entity_poly.type
_entity_poly.pdbx_seq_one_letter_code
_entity_poly.pdbx_strand_id
1 'polypeptide(L)'
;MQIENSGVGRILRQLRWVLYPRRCPFCDRVLGSVSACPDCKEKLETLRRRPTFRLARERHYIKNLEGAAAPYRYAGCVRRGVLRAKFQAAPWAADELGVEMARLLFGSEVRMRGFGPEVETVPGLAIGYNCVVPVPASSRVRGYNVPERMARSVARAVGVPLEPKLLVRARSGKRQEGLSFDERLVNVSGAFRVTDP
;
A
#
# COMPACT_ATOMS: atom_id res chain seq x y z
N MET A 1 29.27 -5.19 -3.79
CA MET A 1 28.15 -4.66 -4.58
C MET A 1 28.53 -4.65 -6.06
N GLN A 2 28.92 -5.83 -6.63
CA GLN A 2 29.38 -5.96 -8.04
C GLN A 2 28.86 -7.23 -8.74
N ILE A 3 27.88 -7.93 -8.17
CA ILE A 3 27.35 -9.19 -8.77
C ILE A 3 26.22 -8.90 -9.79
N GLU A 4 25.68 -7.68 -9.82
CA GLU A 4 24.52 -7.37 -10.68
C GLU A 4 24.83 -7.24 -12.19
N ASN A 5 26.08 -7.07 -12.58
CA ASN A 5 26.48 -6.92 -13.99
C ASN A 5 27.15 -8.17 -14.59
N SER A 6 27.27 -9.25 -13.86
CA SER A 6 27.81 -10.51 -14.39
C SER A 6 26.76 -11.23 -15.25
N GLY A 7 27.23 -12.02 -16.24
CA GLY A 7 26.36 -12.87 -17.07
C GLY A 7 25.44 -13.77 -16.24
N VAL A 8 25.93 -14.25 -15.09
CA VAL A 8 25.19 -15.05 -14.12
C VAL A 8 24.04 -14.25 -13.49
N GLY A 9 24.26 -12.97 -13.15
CA GLY A 9 23.21 -12.09 -12.63
C GLY A 9 22.06 -11.85 -13.63
N ARG A 10 22.39 -11.79 -14.93
CA ARG A 10 21.38 -11.70 -16.00
C ARG A 10 20.56 -12.98 -16.13
N ILE A 11 21.19 -14.14 -16.12
CA ILE A 11 20.54 -15.45 -16.22
C ILE A 11 19.62 -15.69 -15.00
N LEU A 12 20.10 -15.44 -13.78
CA LEU A 12 19.30 -15.54 -12.56
C LEU A 12 18.09 -14.60 -12.58
N ARG A 13 18.25 -13.41 -13.15
CA ARG A 13 17.17 -12.43 -13.32
C ARG A 13 16.12 -12.94 -14.30
N GLN A 14 16.55 -13.51 -15.44
CA GLN A 14 15.63 -14.09 -16.44
C GLN A 14 14.89 -15.30 -15.88
N LEU A 15 15.58 -16.21 -15.19
CA LEU A 15 14.96 -17.37 -14.54
C LEU A 15 13.92 -16.94 -13.51
N ARG A 16 14.20 -15.92 -12.70
CA ARG A 16 13.24 -15.40 -11.72
C ARG A 16 12.02 -14.78 -12.37
N TRP A 17 12.14 -14.10 -13.52
CA TRP A 17 11.00 -13.58 -14.28
C TRP A 17 10.10 -14.69 -14.82
N VAL A 18 10.68 -15.85 -15.15
CA VAL A 18 9.92 -17.03 -15.61
C VAL A 18 9.23 -17.71 -14.43
N LEU A 19 9.92 -17.89 -13.32
CA LEU A 19 9.39 -18.61 -12.15
C LEU A 19 8.43 -17.75 -11.30
N TYR A 20 8.71 -16.46 -11.18
CA TYR A 20 7.94 -15.51 -10.37
C TYR A 20 7.64 -14.23 -11.18
N PRO A 21 6.84 -14.32 -12.24
CA PRO A 21 6.53 -13.16 -13.05
C PRO A 21 5.73 -12.13 -12.24
N ARG A 22 6.07 -10.85 -12.45
CA ARG A 22 5.28 -9.75 -11.90
C ARG A 22 3.85 -9.82 -12.40
N ARG A 23 2.88 -9.65 -11.51
CA ARG A 23 1.45 -9.75 -11.80
C ARG A 23 0.71 -8.48 -11.46
N CYS A 24 -0.38 -8.22 -12.15
CA CYS A 24 -1.28 -7.12 -11.85
C CYS A 24 -2.00 -7.36 -10.52
N PRO A 25 -1.94 -6.44 -9.54
CA PRO A 25 -2.64 -6.62 -8.27
C PRO A 25 -4.16 -6.68 -8.42
N PHE A 26 -4.71 -6.12 -9.50
CA PHE A 26 -6.14 -5.99 -9.73
C PHE A 26 -6.78 -7.18 -10.47
N CYS A 27 -6.10 -7.77 -11.47
CA CYS A 27 -6.64 -8.86 -12.29
C CYS A 27 -5.79 -10.13 -12.33
N ASP A 28 -4.59 -10.10 -11.72
CA ASP A 28 -3.64 -11.21 -11.67
C ASP A 28 -2.92 -11.55 -12.99
N ARG A 29 -3.15 -10.77 -14.05
CA ARG A 29 -2.43 -10.95 -15.32
C ARG A 29 -0.94 -10.77 -15.11
N VAL A 30 -0.13 -11.59 -15.77
CA VAL A 30 1.32 -11.42 -15.83
C VAL A 30 1.63 -10.13 -16.58
N LEU A 31 2.42 -9.26 -15.95
CA LEU A 31 2.80 -7.95 -16.49
C LEU A 31 4.23 -7.94 -17.07
N GLY A 32 5.11 -8.81 -16.56
CA GLY A 32 6.53 -8.72 -16.91
C GLY A 32 7.08 -7.33 -16.58
N SER A 33 7.66 -6.65 -17.59
CA SER A 33 8.23 -5.31 -17.48
C SER A 33 7.24 -4.16 -17.71
N VAL A 34 5.98 -4.46 -18.05
CA VAL A 34 4.96 -3.42 -18.31
C VAL A 34 4.59 -2.72 -17.01
N SER A 35 4.71 -1.39 -16.97
CA SER A 35 4.49 -0.59 -15.76
C SER A 35 3.03 -0.62 -15.27
N ALA A 36 2.07 -0.64 -16.17
CA ALA A 36 0.64 -0.66 -15.88
C ALA A 36 -0.09 -1.74 -16.69
N CYS A 37 -1.11 -2.34 -16.09
CA CYS A 37 -1.91 -3.37 -16.75
C CYS A 37 -2.86 -2.75 -17.79
N PRO A 38 -2.74 -3.11 -19.07
CA PRO A 38 -3.61 -2.56 -20.10
C PRO A 38 -5.09 -2.91 -19.88
N ASP A 39 -5.40 -4.13 -19.41
CA ASP A 39 -6.79 -4.59 -19.20
C ASP A 39 -7.47 -3.89 -18.02
N CYS A 40 -6.67 -3.40 -17.05
CA CYS A 40 -7.20 -2.71 -15.88
C CYS A 40 -7.25 -1.20 -16.05
N LYS A 41 -6.53 -0.63 -17.00
CA LYS A 41 -6.37 0.81 -17.18
C LYS A 41 -7.72 1.54 -17.21
N GLU A 42 -8.60 1.15 -18.12
CA GLU A 42 -9.92 1.77 -18.26
C GLU A 42 -10.79 1.58 -17.01
N LYS A 43 -10.82 0.35 -16.45
CA LYS A 43 -11.57 0.03 -15.23
C LYS A 43 -11.06 0.81 -14.01
N LEU A 44 -9.76 1.07 -13.93
CA LEU A 44 -9.17 1.88 -12.87
C LEU A 44 -9.52 3.36 -13.06
N GLU A 45 -9.53 3.86 -14.29
CA GLU A 45 -9.94 5.23 -14.57
C GLU A 45 -11.39 5.50 -14.15
N THR A 46 -12.32 4.57 -14.39
CA THR A 46 -13.72 4.71 -13.93
C THR A 46 -13.86 4.70 -12.42
N LEU A 47 -12.95 4.04 -11.71
CA LEU A 47 -12.93 3.98 -10.24
C LEU A 47 -12.08 5.07 -9.60
N ARG A 48 -11.29 5.80 -10.39
CA ARG A 48 -10.43 6.86 -9.89
C ARG A 48 -11.24 8.03 -9.38
N ARG A 49 -10.85 8.55 -8.23
CA ARG A 49 -11.42 9.78 -7.67
C ARG A 49 -10.66 10.99 -8.21
N ARG A 50 -11.36 11.85 -8.92
CA ARG A 50 -10.84 13.11 -9.49
C ARG A 50 -11.74 14.28 -9.10
N PRO A 51 -11.28 15.18 -8.25
CA PRO A 51 -10.01 15.12 -7.55
C PRO A 51 -9.93 13.90 -6.64
N THR A 52 -8.72 13.46 -6.29
CA THR A 52 -8.50 12.44 -5.27
C THR A 52 -9.31 12.78 -4.04
N PHE A 53 -10.10 11.81 -3.53
CA PHE A 53 -10.89 12.06 -2.34
C PHE A 53 -9.98 12.51 -1.20
N ARG A 54 -10.31 13.67 -0.65
CA ARG A 54 -9.63 14.22 0.52
C ARG A 54 -10.71 14.63 1.51
N LEU A 55 -10.59 14.12 2.72
CA LEU A 55 -11.38 14.57 3.85
C LEU A 55 -10.56 15.63 4.57
N ALA A 56 -10.93 16.88 4.41
CA ALA A 56 -10.28 17.99 5.09
C ALA A 56 -10.73 18.06 6.56
N ARG A 57 -9.90 18.70 7.40
CA ARG A 57 -10.15 18.83 8.85
C ARG A 57 -11.51 19.40 9.16
N GLU A 58 -11.98 20.36 8.41
CA GLU A 58 -13.26 21.06 8.60
C GLU A 58 -14.48 20.16 8.36
N ARG A 59 -14.27 18.98 7.76
CA ARG A 59 -15.34 18.03 7.40
C ARG A 59 -15.44 16.81 8.32
N HIS A 60 -14.69 16.80 9.42
CA HIS A 60 -14.75 15.73 10.41
C HIS A 60 -14.48 16.26 11.81
N TYR A 61 -14.95 15.53 12.79
CA TYR A 61 -14.81 15.90 14.21
C TYR A 61 -13.67 15.15 14.92
N ILE A 62 -12.80 14.47 14.17
CA ILE A 62 -11.71 13.70 14.76
C ILE A 62 -10.58 14.65 15.15
N LYS A 63 -10.38 14.80 16.45
CA LYS A 63 -9.31 15.62 17.00
C LYS A 63 -7.94 15.09 16.57
N ASN A 64 -7.04 15.98 16.20
CA ASN A 64 -5.67 15.66 15.75
C ASN A 64 -5.58 14.85 14.43
N LEU A 65 -6.63 14.81 13.63
CA LEU A 65 -6.58 14.29 12.27
C LEU A 65 -6.69 15.46 11.28
N GLU A 66 -5.66 15.74 10.51
CA GLU A 66 -5.66 16.83 9.53
C GLU A 66 -6.41 16.45 8.26
N GLY A 67 -6.55 15.16 7.98
CA GLY A 67 -7.32 14.72 6.83
C GLY A 67 -7.14 13.24 6.50
N ALA A 68 -7.84 12.81 5.47
CA ALA A 68 -7.70 11.48 4.89
C ALA A 68 -7.74 11.58 3.36
N ALA A 69 -7.05 10.68 2.67
CA ALA A 69 -7.04 10.65 1.22
C ALA A 69 -7.22 9.22 0.69
N ALA A 70 -7.94 9.10 -0.43
CA ALA A 70 -8.12 7.84 -1.13
C ALA A 70 -8.16 8.09 -2.65
N PRO A 71 -7.27 7.46 -3.44
CA PRO A 71 -7.21 7.69 -4.88
C PRO A 71 -8.33 6.99 -5.66
N TYR A 72 -8.89 5.92 -5.12
CA TYR A 72 -9.90 5.10 -5.78
C TYR A 72 -11.16 4.89 -4.94
N ARG A 73 -12.26 4.61 -5.60
CA ARG A 73 -13.44 3.99 -4.98
C ARG A 73 -13.14 2.53 -4.67
N TYR A 74 -13.56 2.07 -3.48
CA TYR A 74 -13.40 0.68 -3.06
C TYR A 74 -14.48 -0.21 -3.72
N ALA A 75 -14.31 -0.47 -5.01
CA ALA A 75 -15.24 -1.25 -5.83
C ALA A 75 -14.50 -2.03 -6.91
N GLY A 76 -15.17 -2.91 -7.61
CA GLY A 76 -14.71 -3.61 -8.79
C GLY A 76 -13.30 -4.22 -8.67
N CYS A 77 -12.41 -3.89 -9.57
CA CYS A 77 -11.04 -4.41 -9.60
C CYS A 77 -10.20 -3.91 -8.42
N VAL A 78 -10.44 -2.70 -7.90
CA VAL A 78 -9.73 -2.16 -6.73
C VAL A 78 -10.05 -3.00 -5.48
N ARG A 79 -11.33 -3.30 -5.25
CA ARG A 79 -11.75 -4.20 -4.16
C ARG A 79 -11.07 -5.58 -4.28
N ARG A 80 -11.06 -6.16 -5.49
CA ARG A 80 -10.39 -7.46 -5.73
C ARG A 80 -8.90 -7.41 -5.40
N GLY A 81 -8.19 -6.36 -5.80
CA GLY A 81 -6.77 -6.19 -5.49
C GLY A 81 -6.48 -6.14 -4.00
N VAL A 82 -7.27 -5.36 -3.25
CA VAL A 82 -7.15 -5.28 -1.79
C VAL A 82 -7.46 -6.62 -1.12
N LEU A 83 -8.49 -7.33 -1.58
CA LEU A 83 -8.84 -8.65 -1.05
C LEU A 83 -7.76 -9.70 -1.37
N ARG A 84 -7.14 -9.64 -2.56
CA ARG A 84 -6.00 -10.49 -2.93
C ARG A 84 -4.85 -10.30 -1.95
N ALA A 85 -4.43 -9.06 -1.74
CA ALA A 85 -3.38 -8.74 -0.77
C ALA A 85 -3.72 -9.21 0.65
N LYS A 86 -4.99 -9.15 1.05
CA LYS A 86 -5.43 -9.53 2.39
C LYS A 86 -5.62 -11.03 2.59
N PHE A 87 -6.07 -11.78 1.58
CA PHE A 87 -6.61 -13.13 1.79
C PHE A 87 -6.03 -14.21 0.89
N GLN A 88 -5.20 -13.88 -0.10
CA GLN A 88 -4.67 -14.84 -1.07
C GLN A 88 -3.15 -15.05 -0.96
N ALA A 89 -2.56 -14.82 0.22
CA ALA A 89 -1.11 -14.95 0.45
C ALA A 89 -0.25 -14.25 -0.63
N ALA A 90 -0.70 -13.09 -1.08
CA ALA A 90 -0.09 -12.32 -2.16
C ALA A 90 0.55 -11.02 -1.65
N PRO A 91 1.69 -11.09 -0.92
CA PRO A 91 2.35 -9.89 -0.39
C PRO A 91 2.80 -8.93 -1.48
N TRP A 92 3.17 -9.45 -2.65
CA TRP A 92 3.52 -8.66 -3.83
C TRP A 92 2.38 -7.73 -4.28
N ALA A 93 1.11 -8.16 -4.12
CA ALA A 93 -0.04 -7.31 -4.45
C ALA A 93 -0.15 -6.11 -3.51
N ALA A 94 0.24 -6.25 -2.25
CA ALA A 94 0.31 -5.12 -1.32
C ALA A 94 1.42 -4.12 -1.72
N ASP A 95 2.58 -4.61 -2.16
CA ASP A 95 3.67 -3.76 -2.64
C ASP A 95 3.23 -2.95 -3.88
N GLU A 96 2.63 -3.59 -4.86
CA GLU A 96 2.10 -2.93 -6.06
C GLU A 96 1.00 -1.89 -5.74
N LEU A 97 0.11 -2.20 -4.80
CA LEU A 97 -0.89 -1.24 -4.32
C LEU A 97 -0.25 -0.05 -3.61
N GLY A 98 0.85 -0.27 -2.88
CA GLY A 98 1.63 0.79 -2.25
C GLY A 98 2.29 1.73 -3.28
N VAL A 99 2.85 1.16 -4.35
CA VAL A 99 3.40 1.93 -5.47
C VAL A 99 2.32 2.79 -6.12
N GLU A 100 1.16 2.22 -6.39
CA GLU A 100 0.02 2.93 -6.98
C GLU A 100 -0.48 4.05 -6.06
N MET A 101 -0.50 3.82 -4.75
CA MET A 101 -0.84 4.82 -3.74
C MET A 101 0.16 5.99 -3.76
N ALA A 102 1.46 5.71 -3.74
CA ALA A 102 2.52 6.72 -3.78
C ALA A 102 2.43 7.57 -5.05
N ARG A 103 2.23 6.93 -6.20
CA ARG A 103 2.07 7.60 -7.48
C ARG A 103 0.86 8.55 -7.52
N LEU A 104 -0.29 8.10 -7.03
CA LEU A 104 -1.55 8.84 -7.17
C LEU A 104 -1.79 9.89 -6.10
N LEU A 105 -1.28 9.69 -4.88
CA LEU A 105 -1.46 10.64 -3.77
C LEU A 105 -0.37 11.69 -3.73
N PHE A 106 0.85 11.32 -4.08
CA PHE A 106 2.03 12.17 -3.91
C PHE A 106 2.70 12.56 -5.24
N GLY A 107 2.25 12.02 -6.38
CA GLY A 107 2.83 12.31 -7.68
C GLY A 107 4.21 11.68 -7.91
N SER A 108 4.58 10.67 -7.11
CA SER A 108 5.86 10.01 -7.25
C SER A 108 6.03 9.35 -8.62
N GLU A 109 7.18 9.54 -9.25
CA GLU A 109 7.56 8.78 -10.44
C GLU A 109 7.80 7.32 -10.08
N VAL A 110 7.48 6.43 -11.02
CA VAL A 110 7.67 4.98 -10.87
C VAL A 110 8.66 4.50 -11.92
N ARG A 111 9.75 3.91 -11.46
CA ARG A 111 10.77 3.30 -12.32
C ARG A 111 10.80 1.80 -12.11
N MET A 112 11.01 1.07 -13.21
CA MET A 112 11.22 -0.37 -13.14
C MET A 112 12.67 -0.63 -12.77
N ARG A 113 12.91 -1.09 -11.53
CA ARG A 113 14.23 -1.46 -11.04
C ARG A 113 14.24 -2.91 -10.57
N GLY A 114 15.26 -3.65 -10.98
CA GLY A 114 15.40 -5.05 -10.55
C GLY A 114 14.16 -5.88 -10.87
N PHE A 115 13.36 -6.19 -9.87
CA PHE A 115 12.24 -7.14 -9.97
C PHE A 115 10.85 -6.50 -9.88
N GLY A 116 10.77 -5.19 -9.82
CA GLY A 116 9.48 -4.53 -9.68
C GLY A 116 9.53 -3.02 -9.83
N PRO A 117 8.38 -2.40 -9.73
CA PRO A 117 8.27 -0.95 -9.72
C PRO A 117 8.78 -0.40 -8.40
N GLU A 118 9.61 0.61 -8.47
CA GLU A 118 10.05 1.42 -7.35
C GLU A 118 9.59 2.86 -7.54
N VAL A 119 9.22 3.49 -6.43
CA VAL A 119 8.84 4.89 -6.41
C VAL A 119 10.05 5.77 -6.14
N GLU A 120 10.09 6.92 -6.77
CA GLU A 120 11.10 7.95 -6.49
C GLU A 120 10.60 8.88 -5.37
N THR A 121 11.53 9.41 -4.59
CA THR A 121 11.20 10.41 -3.57
C THR A 121 10.76 11.71 -4.25
N VAL A 122 9.69 12.30 -3.77
CA VAL A 122 9.18 13.59 -4.25
C VAL A 122 9.81 14.69 -3.41
N PRO A 123 10.60 15.61 -4.02
CA PRO A 123 11.26 16.68 -3.29
C PRO A 123 10.26 17.54 -2.51
N GLY A 124 10.63 17.94 -1.29
CA GLY A 124 9.86 18.86 -0.46
C GLY A 124 8.71 18.26 0.33
N LEU A 125 8.27 17.02 0.05
CA LEU A 125 7.18 16.42 0.83
C LEU A 125 7.56 16.10 2.28
N ALA A 126 8.80 15.78 2.55
CA ALA A 126 9.29 15.46 3.89
C ALA A 126 9.06 16.59 4.92
N ILE A 127 8.97 17.85 4.47
CA ILE A 127 8.79 19.02 5.35
C ILE A 127 7.50 18.93 6.17
N GLY A 128 6.45 18.28 5.65
CA GLY A 128 5.16 18.18 6.33
C GLY A 128 4.97 16.89 7.13
N TYR A 129 5.96 15.97 7.16
CA TYR A 129 5.79 14.66 7.78
C TYR A 129 7.07 14.21 8.49
N ASN A 130 6.94 13.61 9.66
CA ASN A 130 8.07 13.06 10.43
C ASN A 130 8.31 11.58 10.12
N CYS A 131 7.23 10.81 9.95
CA CYS A 131 7.31 9.38 9.63
C CYS A 131 6.01 8.88 8.99
N VAL A 132 6.06 7.67 8.45
CA VAL A 132 4.88 6.91 8.01
C VAL A 132 4.67 5.75 8.98
N VAL A 133 3.46 5.67 9.54
CA VAL A 133 3.10 4.63 10.51
C VAL A 133 2.00 3.74 9.94
N PRO A 134 2.27 2.45 9.67
CA PRO A 134 1.25 1.54 9.17
C PRO A 134 0.30 1.09 10.30
N VAL A 135 -0.98 0.89 9.97
CA VAL A 135 -1.91 0.26 10.91
C VAL A 135 -1.50 -1.20 11.16
N PRO A 136 -1.36 -1.62 12.44
CA PRO A 136 -0.95 -2.98 12.76
C PRO A 136 -1.97 -4.03 12.26
N ALA A 137 -1.47 -5.18 11.82
CA ALA A 137 -2.32 -6.30 11.39
C ALA A 137 -3.19 -6.80 12.56
N SER A 138 -4.40 -7.21 12.24
CA SER A 138 -5.33 -7.83 13.20
C SER A 138 -5.01 -9.30 13.49
N SER A 139 -4.22 -9.96 12.63
CA SER A 139 -3.87 -11.38 12.75
C SER A 139 -2.44 -11.61 12.27
N ARG A 140 -1.71 -12.47 12.99
CA ARG A 140 -0.37 -12.93 12.63
C ARG A 140 -0.38 -14.12 11.64
N VAL A 141 -1.51 -14.75 11.44
CA VAL A 141 -1.66 -15.96 10.59
C VAL A 141 -1.15 -15.73 9.15
N ARG A 142 -1.26 -14.51 8.65
CA ARG A 142 -0.84 -14.17 7.28
C ARG A 142 0.68 -14.10 7.08
N GLY A 143 1.47 -13.93 8.14
CA GLY A 143 2.91 -13.75 8.05
C GLY A 143 3.39 -12.38 7.56
N TYR A 144 2.48 -11.47 7.16
CA TYR A 144 2.81 -10.08 6.76
C TYR A 144 1.67 -9.11 7.06
N ASN A 145 2.02 -7.83 7.20
CA ASN A 145 1.08 -6.73 7.37
C ASN A 145 0.87 -6.01 6.04
N VAL A 146 -0.34 -6.06 5.48
CA VAL A 146 -0.68 -5.40 4.21
C VAL A 146 -0.48 -3.88 4.28
N PRO A 147 -1.02 -3.15 5.28
CA PRO A 147 -0.70 -1.73 5.49
C PRO A 147 0.79 -1.41 5.53
N GLU A 148 1.60 -2.21 6.22
CA GLU A 148 3.05 -1.99 6.29
C GLU A 148 3.73 -2.11 4.93
N ARG A 149 3.37 -3.15 4.16
CA ARG A 149 3.92 -3.33 2.81
C ARG A 149 3.57 -2.15 1.91
N MET A 150 2.32 -1.69 1.95
CA MET A 150 1.89 -0.51 1.19
C MET A 150 2.61 0.77 1.66
N ALA A 151 2.79 0.92 2.96
CA ALA A 151 3.42 2.08 3.58
C ALA A 151 4.91 2.25 3.18
N ARG A 152 5.61 1.18 2.81
CA ARG A 152 7.01 1.26 2.34
C ARG A 152 7.17 2.17 1.13
N SER A 153 6.29 2.01 0.14
CA SER A 153 6.31 2.87 -1.05
C SER A 153 5.91 4.31 -0.72
N VAL A 154 4.96 4.48 0.19
CA VAL A 154 4.55 5.82 0.66
C VAL A 154 5.69 6.51 1.41
N ALA A 155 6.33 5.84 2.35
CA ALA A 155 7.47 6.39 3.11
C ALA A 155 8.62 6.81 2.18
N ARG A 156 8.92 5.98 1.18
CA ARG A 156 9.93 6.30 0.17
C ARG A 156 9.55 7.51 -0.69
N ALA A 157 8.29 7.58 -1.15
CA ALA A 157 7.82 8.71 -1.95
C ALA A 157 7.85 10.03 -1.18
N VAL A 158 7.48 10.00 0.09
CA VAL A 158 7.51 11.17 0.97
C VAL A 158 8.94 11.52 1.42
N GLY A 159 9.85 10.54 1.50
CA GLY A 159 11.23 10.74 1.93
C GLY A 159 11.40 10.76 3.45
N VAL A 160 10.54 10.03 4.19
CA VAL A 160 10.58 9.95 5.65
C VAL A 160 10.69 8.49 6.13
N PRO A 161 11.12 8.24 7.38
CA PRO A 161 11.17 6.90 7.95
C PRO A 161 9.83 6.18 7.95
N LEU A 162 9.87 4.85 7.80
CA LEU A 162 8.76 3.97 8.09
C LEU A 162 8.91 3.43 9.50
N GLU A 163 7.91 3.71 10.37
CA GLU A 163 7.92 3.33 11.78
C GLU A 163 6.83 2.29 12.10
N PRO A 164 7.06 1.01 11.76
CA PRO A 164 6.03 -0.03 11.88
C PRO A 164 5.74 -0.44 13.34
N LYS A 165 6.61 -0.08 14.28
CA LYS A 165 6.46 -0.39 15.70
C LYS A 165 5.88 0.75 16.53
N LEU A 166 5.79 1.96 15.98
CA LEU A 166 5.31 3.13 16.71
C LEU A 166 3.83 3.00 17.09
N LEU A 167 3.02 2.35 16.26
CA LEU A 167 1.63 2.03 16.56
C LEU A 167 1.49 0.53 16.74
N VAL A 168 1.01 0.09 17.90
CA VAL A 168 0.81 -1.33 18.20
C VAL A 168 -0.63 -1.63 18.56
N ARG A 169 -1.03 -2.87 18.37
CA ARG A 169 -2.34 -3.34 18.81
C ARG A 169 -2.30 -3.64 20.32
N ALA A 170 -3.07 -2.89 21.09
CA ALA A 170 -3.15 -3.04 22.55
C ALA A 170 -4.10 -4.17 22.97
N ARG A 171 -5.17 -4.41 22.19
CA ARG A 171 -6.09 -5.51 22.43
C ARG A 171 -6.60 -6.13 21.13
N SER A 172 -7.00 -7.37 21.17
CA SER A 172 -7.73 -8.01 20.07
C SER A 172 -9.17 -7.48 20.01
N GLY A 173 -9.74 -7.47 18.82
CA GLY A 173 -11.13 -7.10 18.60
C GLY A 173 -11.81 -8.13 17.73
N LYS A 174 -13.14 -8.08 17.66
CA LYS A 174 -13.94 -8.88 16.76
C LYS A 174 -13.64 -8.53 15.29
N ARG A 175 -13.96 -9.43 14.37
CA ARG A 175 -13.93 -9.08 12.93
C ARG A 175 -14.91 -7.95 12.68
N GLN A 176 -14.49 -6.97 11.87
CA GLN A 176 -15.33 -5.80 11.52
C GLN A 176 -16.47 -6.14 10.54
N GLU A 177 -16.38 -7.30 9.91
CA GLU A 177 -17.37 -7.78 8.97
C GLU A 177 -18.66 -8.15 9.70
N GLY A 178 -19.80 -7.66 9.22
CA GLY A 178 -21.09 -7.86 9.87
C GLY A 178 -21.44 -6.93 11.03
N LEU A 179 -20.48 -6.09 11.50
CA LEU A 179 -20.75 -5.12 12.55
C LEU A 179 -21.41 -3.85 11.99
N SER A 180 -22.35 -3.28 12.74
CA SER A 180 -22.90 -1.94 12.50
C SER A 180 -21.82 -0.86 12.65
N PHE A 181 -22.15 0.38 12.29
CA PHE A 181 -21.21 1.50 12.43
C PHE A 181 -20.78 1.72 13.89
N ASP A 182 -21.74 1.74 14.81
CA ASP A 182 -21.48 1.98 16.23
C ASP A 182 -20.68 0.84 16.87
N GLU A 183 -21.02 -0.42 16.53
CA GLU A 183 -20.24 -1.58 16.96
C GLU A 183 -18.80 -1.54 16.46
N ARG A 184 -18.56 -1.04 15.24
CA ARG A 184 -17.19 -0.84 14.71
C ARG A 184 -16.43 0.21 15.49
N LEU A 185 -17.07 1.33 15.86
CA LEU A 185 -16.44 2.36 16.68
C LEU A 185 -16.03 1.80 18.05
N VAL A 186 -16.94 1.12 18.73
CA VAL A 186 -16.66 0.47 20.01
C VAL A 186 -15.55 -0.58 19.87
N ASN A 187 -15.57 -1.36 18.79
CA ASN A 187 -14.61 -2.43 18.55
C ASN A 187 -13.18 -1.91 18.32
N VAL A 188 -13.01 -0.71 17.77
CA VAL A 188 -11.68 -0.11 17.53
C VAL A 188 -11.24 0.82 18.67
N SER A 189 -12.15 1.27 19.51
CA SER A 189 -11.83 2.12 20.65
C SER A 189 -10.84 1.43 21.59
N GLY A 190 -9.70 2.10 21.89
CA GLY A 190 -8.63 1.54 22.71
C GLY A 190 -7.93 0.29 22.12
N ALA A 191 -8.18 -0.06 20.86
CA ALA A 191 -7.55 -1.21 20.22
C ALA A 191 -6.08 -0.96 19.84
N PHE A 192 -5.65 0.28 19.82
CA PHE A 192 -4.30 0.69 19.45
C PHE A 192 -3.69 1.60 20.52
N ARG A 193 -2.39 1.55 20.65
CA ARG A 193 -1.61 2.49 21.46
C ARG A 193 -0.33 2.87 20.72
N VAL A 194 0.13 4.08 20.94
CA VAL A 194 1.44 4.54 20.51
C VAL A 194 2.46 4.00 21.51
N THR A 195 3.58 3.50 21.00
CA THR A 195 4.75 3.15 21.80
C THR A 195 5.68 4.34 21.83
N ASP A 196 6.39 4.54 22.93
CA ASP A 196 7.49 5.50 22.96
C ASP A 196 8.58 5.01 22.00
N PRO A 197 9.21 5.93 21.23
CA PRO A 197 10.27 5.61 20.29
C PRO A 197 11.52 5.08 20.98
#